data_b41d9700fb837c45842733d9b42e870d
#
_entry.id   b41d9700fb837c45842733d9b42e870d
#
_cell.length_a   1.000
_cell.length_b   1.000
_cell.length_c   1.000
_cell.angle_alpha   90.00
_cell.angle_beta   90.00
_cell.angle_gamma   90.00
#
_symmetry.space_group_name_H-M   'P 1'
#
loop_
_entity.id
_entity.type
_entity.pdbx_description
1 polymer ?
#
loop_
_entity_poly.entity_id
_entity_poly.type
_entity_poly.pdbx_seq_one_letter_code
_entity_poly.pdbx_strand_id
1 'polypeptide(L)'
;EADNMIFSQDGKQYASKQWSFYLYDKFHRLAVQGVCSNTNTAAVSNVIVSCTRVNSNSGLGNSGYTSSFALVSPEVHRVNYYDDYAFRSLTGFDNAGFPAATIDAKGYVTGSVITVLGSSTKLYSANYYDFEGRITKTVQGNLLEGYDTTNTVYTFTGKPNTVTHTHTASGKTTRTEVY
;
A
#
# COMPACT_ATOMS: atom_id res chain seq x y z
N GLU A 1 -17.96 -1.43 18.08
CA GLU A 1 -17.55 -0.80 16.82
C GLU A 1 -16.25 -0.05 17.05
N ALA A 2 -15.25 -0.22 16.17
CA ALA A 2 -14.00 0.50 16.31
C ALA A 2 -14.23 1.97 15.94
N ASP A 3 -13.82 2.87 16.81
CA ASP A 3 -13.92 4.33 16.63
C ASP A 3 -12.78 4.82 15.71
N ASN A 4 -12.86 4.45 14.42
CA ASN A 4 -11.85 4.81 13.43
C ASN A 4 -12.09 6.21 12.88
N MET A 5 -11.05 7.03 12.89
CA MET A 5 -11.09 8.35 12.27
C MET A 5 -11.17 8.23 10.75
N ILE A 6 -12.26 8.68 10.14
CA ILE A 6 -12.48 8.64 8.68
C ILE A 6 -11.99 9.92 8.01
N PHE A 7 -12.18 11.06 8.66
CA PHE A 7 -11.75 12.36 8.14
C PHE A 7 -11.01 13.18 9.18
N SER A 8 -10.02 13.93 8.71
CA SER A 8 -9.38 15.00 9.50
C SER A 8 -9.15 16.23 8.62
N GLN A 9 -9.01 17.40 9.27
CA GLN A 9 -8.74 18.65 8.57
C GLN A 9 -7.80 19.50 9.43
N ASP A 10 -6.71 19.95 8.85
CA ASP A 10 -5.82 20.95 9.47
C ASP A 10 -6.17 22.38 9.01
N GLY A 11 -5.47 23.39 9.55
CA GLY A 11 -5.73 24.79 9.23
C GLY A 11 -5.49 25.16 7.76
N LYS A 12 -4.54 24.51 7.07
CA LYS A 12 -4.30 24.72 5.62
C LYS A 12 -5.40 24.07 4.79
N GLN A 13 -5.77 22.85 5.16
CA GLN A 13 -6.83 22.10 4.51
C GLN A 13 -8.19 22.81 4.68
N TYR A 14 -8.43 23.42 5.84
CA TYR A 14 -9.64 24.23 6.07
C TYR A 14 -9.72 25.40 5.08
N ALA A 15 -8.62 26.14 4.89
CA ALA A 15 -8.57 27.26 3.95
C ALA A 15 -8.76 26.80 2.49
N SER A 16 -8.25 25.62 2.11
CA SER A 16 -8.38 25.03 0.76
C SER A 16 -9.63 24.17 0.57
N LYS A 17 -10.47 24.01 1.60
CA LYS A 17 -11.67 23.15 1.62
C LYS A 17 -11.33 21.69 1.32
N GLN A 18 -10.17 21.24 1.73
CA GLN A 18 -9.72 19.86 1.61
C GLN A 18 -9.85 19.11 2.94
N TRP A 19 -9.92 17.80 2.85
CA TRP A 19 -9.96 16.88 3.98
C TRP A 19 -9.03 15.73 3.74
N SER A 20 -8.29 15.32 4.75
CA SER A 20 -7.64 14.01 4.75
C SER A 20 -8.70 12.93 5.00
N PHE A 21 -8.64 11.85 4.23
CA PHE A 21 -9.53 10.71 4.43
C PHE A 21 -8.74 9.44 4.72
N TYR A 22 -9.34 8.55 5.51
CA TYR A 22 -8.80 7.27 5.93
C TYR A 22 -9.89 6.21 5.80
N LEU A 23 -9.69 5.23 4.94
CA LEU A 23 -10.63 4.15 4.69
C LEU A 23 -10.08 2.84 5.19
N TYR A 24 -10.89 2.14 5.96
CA TYR A 24 -10.50 0.90 6.61
C TYR A 24 -11.26 -0.28 6.00
N ASP A 25 -10.58 -1.42 5.93
CA ASP A 25 -11.21 -2.68 5.52
C ASP A 25 -12.15 -3.24 6.63
N LYS A 26 -12.79 -4.37 6.36
CA LYS A 26 -13.70 -5.04 7.31
C LYS A 26 -13.02 -5.51 8.61
N PHE A 27 -11.69 -5.52 8.66
CA PHE A 27 -10.90 -5.86 9.85
C PHE A 27 -10.33 -4.61 10.54
N HIS A 28 -10.82 -3.43 10.20
CA HIS A 28 -10.37 -2.15 10.74
C HIS A 28 -8.90 -1.82 10.46
N ARG A 29 -8.32 -2.38 9.39
CA ARG A 29 -6.96 -2.06 8.94
C ARG A 29 -7.04 -0.96 7.88
N LEU A 30 -6.11 0.02 7.95
CA LEU A 30 -6.07 1.12 7.01
C LEU A 30 -5.75 0.64 5.59
N ALA A 31 -6.74 0.69 4.70
CA ALA A 31 -6.62 0.24 3.32
C ALA A 31 -6.24 1.37 2.36
N VAL A 32 -6.92 2.52 2.43
CA VAL A 32 -6.68 3.66 1.53
C VAL A 32 -6.66 4.94 2.34
N GLN A 33 -5.72 5.82 2.03
CA GLN A 33 -5.70 7.19 2.56
C GLN A 33 -5.32 8.20 1.48
N GLY A 34 -5.77 9.44 1.67
CA GLY A 34 -5.51 10.52 0.74
C GLY A 34 -6.18 11.81 1.17
N VAL A 35 -6.40 12.70 0.21
CA VAL A 35 -7.15 13.94 0.41
C VAL A 35 -8.36 13.99 -0.54
N CYS A 36 -9.39 14.74 -0.14
CA CYS A 36 -10.59 14.94 -0.94
C CYS A 36 -11.19 16.33 -0.65
N SER A 37 -12.12 16.75 -1.50
CA SER A 37 -12.81 18.03 -1.37
C SER A 37 -14.23 17.85 -0.84
N ASN A 38 -14.43 17.05 0.20
CA ASN A 38 -15.76 16.76 0.72
C ASN A 38 -16.36 17.96 1.47
N THR A 39 -17.58 18.34 1.06
CA THR A 39 -18.35 19.39 1.71
C THR A 39 -19.37 18.85 2.71
N ASN A 40 -19.66 17.54 2.71
CA ASN A 40 -20.71 16.88 3.50
C ASN A 40 -20.18 15.95 4.59
N THR A 41 -19.10 16.31 5.26
CA THR A 41 -18.52 15.48 6.34
C THR A 41 -19.47 15.29 7.52
N ALA A 42 -20.40 16.22 7.76
CA ALA A 42 -21.45 16.07 8.78
C ALA A 42 -22.38 14.87 8.53
N ALA A 43 -22.53 14.42 7.28
CA ALA A 43 -23.33 13.24 6.94
C ALA A 43 -22.65 11.92 7.35
N VAL A 44 -21.36 11.94 7.72
CA VAL A 44 -20.58 10.75 8.07
C VAL A 44 -20.72 10.37 9.55
N SER A 45 -21.22 11.27 10.41
CA SER A 45 -21.31 11.06 11.86
C SER A 45 -22.16 9.86 12.29
N ASN A 46 -23.02 9.34 11.41
CA ASN A 46 -23.89 8.20 11.68
C ASN A 46 -23.84 7.12 10.57
N VAL A 47 -22.84 7.15 9.71
CA VAL A 47 -22.71 6.22 8.57
C VAL A 47 -21.50 5.33 8.76
N ILE A 48 -21.69 4.03 8.61
CA ILE A 48 -20.58 3.09 8.54
C ILE A 48 -19.92 3.24 7.16
N VAL A 49 -18.71 3.77 7.13
CA VAL A 49 -17.91 3.86 5.92
C VAL A 49 -17.10 2.57 5.79
N SER A 50 -17.38 1.79 4.75
CA SER A 50 -16.65 0.57 4.44
C SER A 50 -15.79 0.74 3.20
N CYS A 51 -14.62 0.11 3.23
CA CYS A 51 -13.72 0.00 2.10
C CYS A 51 -13.65 -1.47 1.67
N THR A 52 -14.02 -1.75 0.42
CA THR A 52 -14.07 -3.11 -0.10
C THR A 52 -13.05 -3.27 -1.22
N ARG A 53 -12.27 -4.36 -1.14
CA ARG A 53 -11.31 -4.70 -2.17
C ARG A 53 -12.01 -5.33 -3.38
N VAL A 54 -11.64 -4.86 -4.56
CA VAL A 54 -12.00 -5.43 -5.86
C VAL A 54 -10.70 -5.72 -6.62
N ASN A 55 -10.57 -6.94 -7.16
CA ASN A 55 -9.33 -7.37 -7.83
C ASN A 55 -9.30 -6.90 -9.30
N SER A 56 -9.40 -5.59 -9.50
CA SER A 56 -9.39 -4.96 -10.81
C SER A 56 -8.79 -3.55 -10.74
N ASN A 57 -8.28 -3.05 -11.88
CA ASN A 57 -7.78 -1.66 -12.01
C ASN A 57 -8.94 -0.65 -11.99
N SER A 58 -9.64 -0.59 -10.86
CA SER A 58 -10.82 0.25 -10.65
C SER A 58 -10.87 0.79 -9.21
N GLY A 59 -11.95 1.49 -8.88
CA GLY A 59 -12.14 2.10 -7.56
C GLY A 59 -11.34 3.37 -7.38
N LEU A 60 -11.06 3.71 -6.13
CA LEU A 60 -10.37 4.95 -5.76
C LEU A 60 -8.94 4.99 -6.33
N GLY A 61 -8.69 5.90 -7.27
CA GLY A 61 -7.37 6.06 -7.90
C GLY A 61 -6.82 4.81 -8.57
N ASN A 62 -7.70 3.93 -9.07
CA ASN A 62 -7.36 2.61 -9.64
C ASN A 62 -6.63 1.68 -8.64
N SER A 63 -6.92 1.85 -7.35
CA SER A 63 -6.27 1.09 -6.27
C SER A 63 -6.79 -0.33 -6.09
N GLY A 64 -7.88 -0.71 -6.79
CA GLY A 64 -8.58 -1.96 -6.49
C GLY A 64 -9.38 -1.92 -5.19
N TYR A 65 -9.69 -0.72 -4.67
CA TYR A 65 -10.59 -0.52 -3.53
C TYR A 65 -11.73 0.42 -3.87
N THR A 66 -12.93 0.09 -3.39
CA THR A 66 -14.12 0.94 -3.47
C THR A 66 -14.54 1.39 -2.08
N SER A 67 -15.18 2.55 -1.98
CA SER A 67 -15.75 3.07 -0.73
C SER A 67 -17.26 3.07 -0.82
N SER A 68 -17.95 2.75 0.29
CA SER A 68 -19.40 2.92 0.42
C SER A 68 -19.80 4.40 0.53
N PHE A 69 -18.86 5.27 0.85
CA PHE A 69 -19.07 6.72 0.93
C PHE A 69 -18.48 7.41 -0.32
N ALA A 70 -19.27 8.29 -0.95
CA ALA A 70 -18.82 9.02 -2.12
C ALA A 70 -17.86 10.15 -1.72
N LEU A 71 -16.60 10.02 -2.13
CA LEU A 71 -15.58 11.06 -1.98
C LEU A 71 -15.60 12.00 -3.18
N VAL A 72 -15.50 13.30 -2.95
CA VAL A 72 -15.43 14.32 -4.00
C VAL A 72 -13.97 14.60 -4.34
N SER A 73 -13.60 14.42 -5.61
CA SER A 73 -12.24 14.64 -6.12
C SER A 73 -11.16 13.99 -5.24
N PRO A 74 -11.24 12.66 -4.99
CA PRO A 74 -10.27 12.00 -4.12
C PRO A 74 -8.91 11.89 -4.81
N GLU A 75 -7.86 12.31 -4.11
CA GLU A 75 -6.47 12.06 -4.44
C GLU A 75 -5.91 11.02 -3.48
N VAL A 76 -5.58 9.85 -3.99
CA VAL A 76 -5.08 8.73 -3.18
C VAL A 76 -3.59 8.87 -2.99
N HIS A 77 -3.14 8.96 -1.74
CA HIS A 77 -1.73 9.06 -1.38
C HIS A 77 -1.11 7.73 -1.03
N ARG A 78 -1.87 6.84 -0.38
CA ARG A 78 -1.39 5.52 0.01
C ARG A 78 -2.49 4.48 -0.08
N VAL A 79 -2.09 3.29 -0.52
CA VAL A 79 -2.90 2.06 -0.51
C VAL A 79 -2.11 0.97 0.18
N ASN A 80 -2.76 0.19 1.04
CA ASN A 80 -2.19 -1.02 1.63
C ASN A 80 -3.02 -2.23 1.21
N TYR A 81 -2.34 -3.31 0.85
CA TYR A 81 -2.93 -4.61 0.54
C TYR A 81 -2.56 -5.60 1.64
N TYR A 82 -3.51 -6.46 1.99
CA TYR A 82 -3.38 -7.41 3.08
C TYR A 82 -3.74 -8.81 2.63
N ASP A 83 -3.28 -9.80 3.37
CA ASP A 83 -3.70 -11.20 3.36
C ASP A 83 -3.20 -12.03 2.17
N ASP A 84 -3.24 -11.50 0.97
CA ASP A 84 -2.91 -12.20 -0.27
C ASP A 84 -2.12 -11.32 -1.24
N TYR A 85 -1.80 -11.85 -2.42
CA TYR A 85 -1.02 -11.15 -3.46
C TYR A 85 -1.83 -10.90 -4.75
N ALA A 86 -3.15 -10.92 -4.69
CA ALA A 86 -4.01 -10.67 -5.86
C ALA A 86 -3.83 -9.25 -6.43
N PHE A 87 -3.36 -8.28 -5.62
CA PHE A 87 -3.00 -6.93 -6.07
C PHE A 87 -1.93 -6.91 -7.17
N ARG A 88 -1.13 -7.98 -7.34
CA ARG A 88 -0.12 -8.08 -8.41
C ARG A 88 -0.73 -8.09 -9.82
N SER A 89 -2.02 -8.33 -9.95
CA SER A 89 -2.74 -8.16 -11.22
C SER A 89 -3.06 -6.71 -11.57
N LEU A 90 -2.87 -5.78 -10.63
CA LEU A 90 -3.11 -4.36 -10.84
C LEU A 90 -1.96 -3.71 -11.59
N THR A 91 -2.27 -2.67 -12.37
CA THR A 91 -1.27 -1.89 -13.11
C THR A 91 -0.22 -1.31 -12.17
N GLY A 92 1.04 -1.46 -12.53
CA GLY A 92 2.20 -0.98 -11.77
C GLY A 92 2.91 -2.05 -10.94
N PHE A 93 2.27 -3.22 -10.72
CA PHE A 93 2.93 -4.40 -10.15
C PHE A 93 3.35 -5.34 -11.28
N ASP A 94 4.52 -5.14 -11.85
CA ASP A 94 5.04 -6.02 -12.90
C ASP A 94 5.58 -7.33 -12.31
N ASN A 95 5.56 -8.39 -13.12
CA ASN A 95 6.01 -9.70 -12.69
C ASN A 95 7.54 -9.82 -12.56
N ALA A 96 8.31 -8.93 -13.17
CA ALA A 96 9.76 -8.93 -13.10
C ALA A 96 10.23 -8.39 -11.73
N GLY A 97 9.66 -7.27 -11.29
CA GLY A 97 9.93 -6.69 -9.98
C GLY A 97 9.23 -7.44 -8.84
N PHE A 98 7.95 -7.83 -9.05
CA PHE A 98 7.10 -8.41 -8.01
C PHE A 98 6.78 -9.89 -8.31
N PRO A 99 7.64 -10.85 -7.94
CA PRO A 99 7.43 -12.27 -8.24
C PRO A 99 6.17 -12.82 -7.56
N ALA A 100 5.73 -14.01 -8.00
CA ALA A 100 4.64 -14.71 -7.36
C ALA A 100 5.03 -15.12 -5.93
N ALA A 101 4.09 -15.00 -5.00
CA ALA A 101 4.25 -15.56 -3.67
C ALA A 101 3.95 -17.07 -3.68
N THR A 102 4.61 -17.79 -2.79
CA THR A 102 4.39 -19.23 -2.59
C THR A 102 3.31 -19.51 -1.55
N ILE A 103 3.04 -18.54 -0.69
CA ILE A 103 2.04 -18.62 0.37
C ILE A 103 1.27 -17.31 0.50
N ASP A 104 0.03 -17.38 0.97
CA ASP A 104 -0.71 -16.22 1.45
C ASP A 104 -0.23 -15.82 2.85
N ALA A 105 -0.34 -14.53 3.16
CA ALA A 105 0.13 -13.95 4.42
C ALA A 105 -1.03 -13.29 5.17
N LYS A 106 -1.99 -14.09 5.62
CA LYS A 106 -3.21 -13.62 6.32
C LYS A 106 -2.86 -12.78 7.56
N GLY A 107 -3.46 -11.61 7.65
CA GLY A 107 -3.24 -10.66 8.73
C GLY A 107 -2.12 -9.65 8.45
N TYR A 108 -1.22 -9.93 7.52
CA TYR A 108 -0.04 -9.09 7.23
C TYR A 108 -0.26 -8.16 6.04
N VAL A 109 0.51 -7.07 6.00
CA VAL A 109 0.61 -6.16 4.85
C VAL A 109 1.46 -6.84 3.78
N THR A 110 0.84 -7.26 2.69
CA THR A 110 1.51 -7.95 1.57
C THR A 110 1.98 -7.01 0.47
N GLY A 111 1.34 -5.85 0.34
CA GLY A 111 1.75 -4.85 -0.64
C GLY A 111 1.32 -3.45 -0.27
N SER A 112 1.92 -2.46 -0.90
CA SER A 112 1.48 -1.08 -0.80
C SER A 112 1.80 -0.26 -2.05
N VAL A 113 1.07 0.83 -2.22
CA VAL A 113 1.34 1.86 -3.22
C VAL A 113 1.40 3.21 -2.51
N ILE A 114 2.41 4.00 -2.81
CA ILE A 114 2.55 5.37 -2.31
C ILE A 114 2.62 6.30 -3.52
N THR A 115 1.79 7.34 -3.55
CA THR A 115 1.87 8.39 -4.57
C THR A 115 2.83 9.47 -4.09
N VAL A 116 3.80 9.82 -4.93
CA VAL A 116 4.72 10.94 -4.64
C VAL A 116 3.95 12.24 -4.73
N LEU A 117 3.86 12.98 -3.63
CA LEU A 117 3.08 14.22 -3.55
C LEU A 117 3.54 15.25 -4.59
N GLY A 118 2.58 15.89 -5.25
CA GLY A 118 2.85 16.84 -6.33
C GLY A 118 3.25 16.18 -7.67
N SER A 119 3.11 14.85 -7.78
CA SER A 119 3.44 14.08 -8.98
C SER A 119 2.39 12.98 -9.20
N SER A 120 2.34 12.44 -10.42
CA SER A 120 1.57 11.23 -10.73
C SER A 120 2.37 9.93 -10.49
N THR A 121 3.63 10.04 -10.05
CA THR A 121 4.51 8.90 -9.81
C THR A 121 4.04 8.08 -8.63
N LYS A 122 3.95 6.78 -8.82
CA LYS A 122 3.59 5.81 -7.78
C LYS A 122 4.76 4.89 -7.50
N LEU A 123 5.04 4.66 -6.24
CA LEU A 123 6.02 3.69 -5.76
C LEU A 123 5.26 2.48 -5.22
N TYR A 124 5.59 1.32 -5.74
CA TYR A 124 4.97 0.05 -5.43
C TYR A 124 5.87 -0.76 -4.51
N SER A 125 5.30 -1.47 -3.55
CA SER A 125 6.07 -2.38 -2.70
C SER A 125 5.32 -3.67 -2.40
N ALA A 126 6.08 -4.75 -2.15
CA ALA A 126 5.55 -6.02 -1.70
C ALA A 126 6.44 -6.66 -0.64
N ASN A 127 5.82 -7.28 0.37
CA ASN A 127 6.47 -8.07 1.40
C ASN A 127 6.06 -9.52 1.25
N TYR A 128 7.04 -10.43 1.27
CA TYR A 128 6.85 -11.87 1.17
C TYR A 128 7.22 -12.52 2.50
N TYR A 129 6.41 -13.45 2.92
CA TYR A 129 6.50 -14.06 4.24
C TYR A 129 6.76 -15.56 4.13
N ASP A 130 7.34 -16.13 5.18
CA ASP A 130 7.38 -17.57 5.39
C ASP A 130 6.19 -18.06 6.25
N PHE A 131 6.15 -19.35 6.52
CA PHE A 131 5.09 -19.98 7.31
C PHE A 131 5.06 -19.51 8.77
N GLU A 132 6.17 -18.97 9.28
CA GLU A 132 6.25 -18.40 10.62
C GLU A 132 5.87 -16.91 10.66
N GLY A 133 5.50 -16.31 9.51
CA GLY A 133 5.11 -14.91 9.39
C GLY A 133 6.30 -13.94 9.39
N ARG A 134 7.53 -14.42 9.12
CA ARG A 134 8.73 -13.56 9.00
C ARG A 134 8.88 -13.08 7.56
N ILE A 135 9.34 -11.85 7.39
CA ILE A 135 9.58 -11.29 6.06
C ILE A 135 10.85 -11.90 5.46
N THR A 136 10.70 -12.74 4.45
CA THR A 136 11.82 -13.34 3.71
C THR A 136 12.28 -12.49 2.54
N LYS A 137 11.38 -11.66 1.98
CA LYS A 137 11.70 -10.76 0.87
C LYS A 137 10.86 -9.50 0.95
N THR A 138 11.49 -8.37 0.72
CA THR A 138 10.82 -7.09 0.45
C THR A 138 11.26 -6.58 -0.91
N VAL A 139 10.32 -6.10 -1.71
CA VAL A 139 10.60 -5.42 -2.99
C VAL A 139 9.96 -4.04 -2.93
N GLN A 140 10.71 -3.01 -3.32
CA GLN A 140 10.25 -1.65 -3.41
C GLN A 140 10.68 -1.04 -4.74
N GLY A 141 9.73 -0.51 -5.52
CA GLY A 141 10.06 0.32 -6.67
C GLY A 141 10.73 1.61 -6.22
N ASN A 142 11.72 2.07 -6.94
CA ASN A 142 12.43 3.32 -6.64
C ASN A 142 12.21 4.39 -7.73
N LEU A 143 12.62 5.64 -7.44
CA LEU A 143 12.47 6.76 -8.37
C LEU A 143 13.43 6.72 -9.58
N LEU A 144 14.34 5.73 -9.62
CA LEU A 144 15.30 5.51 -10.69
C LEU A 144 14.82 4.44 -11.67
N GLU A 145 13.50 4.18 -11.72
CA GLU A 145 12.88 3.15 -12.58
C GLU A 145 13.47 1.75 -12.37
N GLY A 146 13.75 1.41 -11.14
CA GLY A 146 14.27 0.12 -10.72
C GLY A 146 13.66 -0.33 -9.41
N TYR A 147 14.33 -1.27 -8.74
CA TYR A 147 13.85 -1.90 -7.52
C TYR A 147 14.93 -1.98 -6.46
N ASP A 148 14.52 -1.76 -5.22
CA ASP A 148 15.27 -2.10 -4.02
C ASP A 148 14.71 -3.40 -3.45
N THR A 149 15.51 -4.46 -3.45
CA THR A 149 15.10 -5.78 -2.99
C THR A 149 15.95 -6.19 -1.80
N THR A 150 15.30 -6.58 -0.71
CA THR A 150 15.96 -7.18 0.46
C THR A 150 15.49 -8.62 0.59
N ASN A 151 16.43 -9.59 0.59
CA ASN A 151 16.15 -10.99 0.88
C ASN A 151 16.78 -11.34 2.23
N THR A 152 16.01 -11.97 3.11
CA THR A 152 16.47 -12.41 4.43
C THR A 152 16.33 -13.92 4.55
N VAL A 153 17.42 -14.59 4.85
CA VAL A 153 17.45 -16.02 5.21
C VAL A 153 17.54 -16.10 6.73
N TYR A 154 16.71 -16.91 7.33
CA TYR A 154 16.66 -17.07 8.77
C TYR A 154 17.31 -18.39 9.21
N THR A 155 17.94 -18.39 10.39
CA THR A 155 18.34 -19.60 11.10
C THR A 155 17.11 -20.35 11.59
N PHE A 156 17.29 -21.60 12.00
CA PHE A 156 16.26 -22.40 12.68
C PHE A 156 15.67 -21.69 13.92
N THR A 157 16.48 -20.89 14.62
CA THR A 157 16.03 -20.15 15.83
C THR A 157 15.34 -18.83 15.50
N GLY A 158 15.09 -18.51 14.21
CA GLY A 158 14.40 -17.29 13.78
C GLY A 158 15.28 -16.03 13.73
N LYS A 159 16.59 -16.14 13.90
CA LYS A 159 17.51 -15.01 13.73
C LYS A 159 17.87 -14.86 12.24
N PRO A 160 18.03 -13.64 11.71
CA PRO A 160 18.61 -13.43 10.39
C PRO A 160 20.00 -14.10 10.32
N ASN A 161 20.22 -14.93 9.30
CA ASN A 161 21.49 -15.56 8.99
C ASN A 161 22.23 -14.82 7.89
N THR A 162 21.48 -14.43 6.86
CA THR A 162 22.02 -13.67 5.73
C THR A 162 20.99 -12.66 5.28
N VAL A 163 21.39 -11.42 5.07
CA VAL A 163 20.58 -10.37 4.48
C VAL A 163 21.26 -9.91 3.20
N THR A 164 20.58 -10.07 2.07
CA THR A 164 21.06 -9.62 0.76
C THR A 164 20.23 -8.43 0.33
N HIS A 165 20.87 -7.30 0.14
CA HIS A 165 20.26 -6.09 -0.40
C HIS A 165 20.69 -5.89 -1.84
N THR A 166 19.75 -5.73 -2.76
CA THR A 166 20.01 -5.51 -4.19
C THR A 166 19.32 -4.25 -4.65
N HIS A 167 20.07 -3.33 -5.20
CA HIS A 167 19.59 -2.10 -5.81
C HIS A 167 19.73 -2.17 -7.33
N THR A 168 18.63 -1.90 -8.05
CA THR A 168 18.61 -1.74 -9.49
C THR A 168 18.13 -0.35 -9.86
N ALA A 169 18.63 0.18 -10.98
CA ALA A 169 18.20 1.45 -11.55
C ALA A 169 18.30 1.36 -13.06
N SER A 170 17.41 2.05 -13.78
CA SER A 170 17.37 2.05 -15.25
C SER A 170 18.72 2.49 -15.82
N GLY A 171 19.28 1.70 -16.73
CA GLY A 171 20.56 1.99 -17.39
C GLY A 171 21.80 1.97 -16.48
N LYS A 172 21.70 1.40 -15.27
CA LYS A 172 22.82 1.32 -14.31
C LYS A 172 23.15 -0.13 -13.96
N THR A 173 24.37 -0.34 -13.54
CA THR A 173 24.80 -1.64 -13.02
C THR A 173 24.13 -1.94 -11.69
N THR A 174 23.60 -3.14 -11.54
CA THR A 174 23.03 -3.64 -10.28
C THR A 174 24.08 -3.66 -9.17
N ARG A 175 23.71 -3.14 -8.00
CA ARG A 175 24.53 -3.24 -6.77
C ARG A 175 23.92 -4.27 -5.85
N THR A 176 24.76 -5.14 -5.30
CA THR A 176 24.36 -6.15 -4.32
C THR A 176 25.29 -6.09 -3.11
N GLU A 177 24.70 -6.07 -1.93
CA GLU A 177 25.41 -6.11 -0.64
C GLU A 177 24.87 -7.28 0.17
N VAL A 178 25.76 -7.99 0.86
CA VAL A 178 25.43 -9.18 1.68
C VAL A 178 25.98 -8.98 3.08
N TYR A 179 25.14 -9.20 4.08
CA TYR A 179 25.44 -9.06 5.50
C TYR A 179 25.19 -10.37 6.25
#